data_b0423fd414b1d8dbd00668fa7b9f0a74
#
_entry.id   b0423fd414b1d8dbd00668fa7b9f0a74
#
_cell.length_a   1.000
_cell.length_b   1.000
_cell.length_c   1.000
_cell.angle_alpha   90.00
_cell.angle_beta   90.00
_cell.angle_gamma   90.00
#
_symmetry.space_group_name_H-M   'P 1'
#
loop_
_entity.id
_entity.type
_entity.pdbx_description
1 polymer ?
#
loop_
_entity_poly.entity_id
_entity_poly.type
_entity_poly.pdbx_seq_one_letter_code
_entity_poly.pdbx_strand_id
1 'polypeptide(L)'
;MFNTPAERLIWDEGRIVGVRARKGSEVLYIRALKGVIIASGGFQYSKELMEKYNPLMAKVTPAGCKGNTGDGLKMAQAYGADVLDTNYIKATFGYQLGNYPDS
;
A
#
# COMPACT_ATOMS: atom_id res chain seq x y z
N MET A 1 10.70 13.31 -1.22
CA MET A 1 11.56 12.68 -2.24
C MET A 1 10.68 12.05 -3.29
N PHE A 2 10.96 12.32 -4.55
CA PHE A 2 10.27 11.70 -5.68
C PHE A 2 11.01 10.44 -6.15
N ASN A 3 10.29 9.52 -6.79
CA ASN A 3 10.85 8.30 -7.36
C ASN A 3 11.68 7.48 -6.35
N THR A 4 11.20 7.43 -5.11
CA THR A 4 11.92 6.80 -3.99
C THR A 4 10.92 5.93 -3.22
N PRO A 5 10.52 4.77 -3.77
CA PRO A 5 9.58 3.89 -3.07
C PRO A 5 10.17 3.37 -1.76
N ALA A 6 9.34 3.34 -0.73
CA ALA A 6 9.63 2.66 0.51
C ALA A 6 9.51 1.15 0.30
N GLU A 7 10.49 0.40 0.78
CA GLU A 7 10.53 -1.07 0.63
C GLU A 7 10.14 -1.79 1.93
N ARG A 8 10.58 -1.27 3.06
CA ARG A 8 10.27 -1.84 4.39
C ARG A 8 10.47 -0.84 5.50
N LEU A 9 9.85 -1.12 6.64
CA LEU A 9 10.12 -0.44 7.90
C LEU A 9 11.39 -1.01 8.52
N ILE A 10 12.03 -0.23 9.39
CA ILE A 10 13.22 -0.65 10.13
C ILE A 10 12.84 -0.76 11.60
N TRP A 11 13.03 -1.95 12.15
CA TRP A 11 12.78 -2.27 13.55
C TRP A 11 14.06 -2.26 14.34
N ASP A 12 14.04 -1.67 15.51
CA ASP A 12 15.13 -1.72 16.47
C ASP A 12 14.58 -1.64 17.89
N GLU A 13 15.01 -2.57 18.74
CA GLU A 13 14.66 -2.63 20.16
C GLU A 13 13.18 -2.38 20.48
N GLY A 14 12.29 -3.08 19.80
CA GLY A 14 10.85 -3.03 20.07
C GLY A 14 10.11 -1.87 19.43
N ARG A 15 10.72 -1.11 18.53
CA ARG A 15 10.08 0.04 17.86
C ARG A 15 10.51 0.19 16.40
N ILE A 16 9.65 0.85 15.63
CA ILE A 16 10.01 1.28 14.28
C ILE A 16 10.83 2.57 14.37
N VAL A 17 12.05 2.52 13.84
CA VAL A 17 13.02 3.63 13.90
C VAL A 17 13.32 4.26 12.56
N GLY A 18 12.75 3.76 11.48
CA GLY A 18 12.98 4.32 10.17
C GLY A 18 12.39 3.53 9.03
N VAL A 19 12.79 3.89 7.83
CA VAL A 19 12.33 3.29 6.57
C VAL A 19 13.51 3.03 5.66
N ARG A 20 13.55 1.85 5.07
CA ARG A 20 14.41 1.56 3.94
C ARG A 20 13.67 1.94 2.65
N ALA A 21 14.32 2.72 1.82
CA ALA A 21 13.80 3.14 0.53
C ALA A 21 14.83 2.92 -0.58
N ARG A 22 14.40 2.97 -1.81
CA ARG A 22 15.27 2.83 -2.98
C ARG A 22 15.12 4.01 -3.90
N LYS A 23 16.23 4.60 -4.31
CA LYS A 23 16.27 5.65 -5.32
C LYS A 23 17.18 5.19 -6.48
N GLY A 24 16.58 4.75 -7.57
CA GLY A 24 17.31 4.10 -8.65
C GLY A 24 17.98 2.81 -8.15
N SER A 25 19.31 2.73 -8.25
CA SER A 25 20.10 1.62 -7.73
C SER A 25 20.58 1.83 -6.28
N GLU A 26 20.35 3.03 -5.71
CA GLU A 26 20.80 3.39 -4.37
C GLU A 26 19.77 2.98 -3.31
N VAL A 27 20.24 2.36 -2.24
CA VAL A 27 19.45 2.03 -1.06
C VAL A 27 19.63 3.12 -0.01
N LEU A 28 18.52 3.68 0.46
CA LEU A 28 18.49 4.71 1.48
C LEU A 28 17.95 4.15 2.79
N TYR A 29 18.59 4.48 3.89
CA TYR A 29 18.10 4.21 5.24
C TYR A 29 17.74 5.53 5.90
N ILE A 30 16.44 5.79 6.04
CA ILE A 30 15.91 7.06 6.56
C ILE A 30 15.53 6.86 8.02
N ARG A 31 16.21 7.56 8.93
CA ARG A 31 15.91 7.50 10.35
C ARG A 31 14.71 8.38 10.68
N ALA A 32 13.79 7.85 11.48
CA ALA A 32 12.66 8.57 12.05
C ALA A 32 12.91 8.81 13.55
N LEU A 33 12.97 10.08 13.95
CA LEU A 33 13.28 10.45 15.34
C LEU A 33 12.12 10.16 16.30
N LYS A 34 10.87 10.30 15.84
CA LYS A 34 9.66 10.14 16.67
C LYS A 34 8.79 8.95 16.27
N GLY A 35 8.72 8.64 14.99
CA GLY A 35 7.91 7.55 14.47
C GLY A 35 7.74 7.64 12.96
N VAL A 36 7.11 6.62 12.38
CA VAL A 36 6.79 6.54 10.95
C VAL A 36 5.28 6.53 10.80
N ILE A 37 4.76 7.41 9.95
CA ILE A 37 3.34 7.46 9.60
C ILE A 37 3.16 6.78 8.25
N ILE A 38 2.30 5.77 8.18
CA ILE A 38 1.93 5.12 6.93
C ILE A 38 0.73 5.85 6.34
N ALA A 39 0.92 6.47 5.19
CA ALA A 39 -0.10 7.22 4.46
C ALA A 39 -0.10 6.85 2.96
N SER A 40 0.20 5.59 2.65
CA SER A 40 0.42 5.09 1.29
C SER A 40 -0.86 4.71 0.54
N GLY A 41 -2.03 5.00 1.11
CA GLY A 41 -3.33 4.68 0.51
C GLY A 41 -3.75 3.23 0.76
N GLY A 42 -4.75 2.80 0.00
CA GLY A 42 -5.36 1.49 0.15
C GLY A 42 -4.69 0.38 -0.66
N PHE A 43 -5.42 -0.69 -0.93
CA PHE A 43 -4.91 -1.87 -1.61
C PHE A 43 -5.78 -2.36 -2.80
N GLN A 44 -6.69 -1.52 -3.28
CA GLN A 44 -7.66 -1.92 -4.31
C GLN A 44 -7.04 -2.34 -5.64
N TYR A 45 -5.80 -1.95 -5.91
CA TYR A 45 -5.03 -2.40 -7.09
C TYR A 45 -4.12 -3.60 -6.82
N SER A 46 -4.11 -4.13 -5.61
CA SER A 46 -3.46 -5.40 -5.30
C SER A 46 -4.44 -6.55 -5.47
N LYS A 47 -4.33 -7.28 -6.57
CA LYS A 47 -5.16 -8.47 -6.81
C LYS A 47 -5.04 -9.48 -5.67
N GLU A 48 -3.82 -9.73 -5.20
CA GLU A 48 -3.54 -10.64 -4.07
C GLU A 48 -4.30 -10.25 -2.79
N LEU A 49 -4.23 -8.98 -2.38
CA LEU A 49 -4.88 -8.51 -1.16
C LEU A 49 -6.41 -8.45 -1.33
N MET A 50 -6.89 -8.08 -2.50
CA MET A 50 -8.32 -8.08 -2.79
C MET A 50 -8.90 -9.49 -2.75
N GLU A 51 -8.26 -10.46 -3.35
CA GLU A 51 -8.68 -11.87 -3.30
C GLU A 51 -8.61 -12.44 -1.89
N LYS A 52 -7.61 -12.04 -1.10
CA LYS A 52 -7.46 -12.48 0.30
C LYS A 52 -8.56 -11.93 1.21
N TYR A 53 -8.86 -10.64 1.11
CA TYR A 53 -9.75 -9.96 2.05
C TYR A 53 -11.20 -9.87 1.59
N ASN A 54 -11.44 -9.72 0.30
CA ASN A 54 -12.79 -9.69 -0.27
C ASN A 54 -12.82 -10.23 -1.70
N PRO A 55 -12.93 -11.56 -1.88
CA PRO A 55 -12.93 -12.21 -3.18
C PRO A 55 -14.06 -11.72 -4.13
N LEU A 56 -15.18 -11.32 -3.56
CA LEU A 56 -16.30 -10.79 -4.36
C LEU A 56 -15.92 -9.45 -5.00
N MET A 57 -15.37 -8.55 -4.21
CA MET A 57 -14.94 -7.23 -4.67
C MET A 57 -13.68 -7.27 -5.54
N ALA A 58 -12.90 -8.35 -5.47
CA ALA A 58 -11.76 -8.57 -6.36
C ALA A 58 -12.15 -8.66 -7.85
N LYS A 59 -13.41 -8.94 -8.13
CA LYS A 59 -13.96 -9.03 -9.50
C LYS A 59 -14.43 -7.68 -10.05
N VAL A 60 -14.49 -6.65 -9.20
CA VAL A 60 -14.94 -5.31 -9.58
C VAL A 60 -13.75 -4.49 -10.07
N THR A 61 -13.96 -3.65 -11.05
CA THR A 61 -12.93 -2.73 -11.55
C THR A 61 -12.52 -1.75 -10.45
N PRO A 62 -11.25 -1.71 -10.05
CA PRO A 62 -10.81 -0.77 -9.04
C PRO A 62 -10.82 0.66 -9.55
N ALA A 63 -11.15 1.59 -8.66
CA ALA A 63 -11.10 3.03 -8.93
C ALA A 63 -10.08 3.69 -8.01
N GLY A 64 -9.52 4.82 -8.45
CA GLY A 64 -8.55 5.59 -7.70
C GLY A 64 -7.13 5.48 -8.25
N CYS A 65 -6.15 5.74 -7.40
CA CYS A 65 -4.75 5.74 -7.79
C CYS A 65 -4.22 4.30 -8.01
N LYS A 66 -3.61 4.06 -9.16
CA LYS A 66 -2.99 2.75 -9.50
C LYS A 66 -1.88 2.34 -8.53
N GLY A 67 -1.31 3.29 -7.79
CA GLY A 67 -0.32 3.03 -6.74
C GLY A 67 -0.90 2.47 -5.43
N ASN A 68 -2.21 2.33 -5.31
CA ASN A 68 -2.86 1.77 -4.12
C ASN A 68 -2.76 0.25 -4.10
N THR A 69 -1.56 -0.26 -3.89
CA THR A 69 -1.20 -1.67 -3.95
C THR A 69 -0.98 -2.31 -2.58
N GLY A 70 -1.26 -1.57 -1.50
CA GLY A 70 -1.20 -2.08 -0.14
C GLY A 70 0.22 -2.19 0.44
N ASP A 71 1.17 -1.45 -0.08
CA ASP A 71 2.57 -1.54 0.35
C ASP A 71 2.74 -1.19 1.83
N GLY A 72 2.10 -0.12 2.30
CA GLY A 72 2.12 0.26 3.72
C GLY A 72 1.52 -0.79 4.63
N LEU A 73 0.41 -1.39 4.22
CA LEU A 73 -0.23 -2.50 4.93
C LEU A 73 0.73 -3.69 5.08
N LYS A 74 1.35 -4.11 3.99
CA LYS A 74 2.32 -5.22 3.99
C LYS A 74 3.53 -4.92 4.86
N MET A 75 4.06 -3.70 4.80
CA MET A 75 5.20 -3.28 5.62
C MET A 75 4.88 -3.31 7.11
N ALA A 76 3.68 -2.88 7.52
CA ALA A 76 3.24 -2.93 8.91
C ALA A 76 2.99 -4.37 9.39
N GLN A 77 2.33 -5.19 8.58
CA GLN A 77 2.06 -6.59 8.90
C GLN A 77 3.34 -7.42 9.07
N ALA A 78 4.41 -7.09 8.38
CA ALA A 78 5.71 -7.75 8.54
C ALA A 78 6.25 -7.68 9.98
N TYR A 79 5.80 -6.70 10.77
CA TYR A 79 6.14 -6.53 12.18
C TYR A 79 4.98 -6.81 13.13
N GLY A 80 3.97 -7.55 12.68
CA GLY A 80 2.89 -8.04 13.52
C GLY A 80 1.73 -7.07 13.70
N ALA A 81 1.63 -6.01 12.90
CA ALA A 81 0.46 -5.14 12.93
C ALA A 81 -0.81 -5.93 12.56
N ASP A 82 -1.84 -5.73 13.33
CA ASP A 82 -3.15 -6.30 13.05
C ASP A 82 -3.91 -5.50 12.00
N VAL A 83 -4.83 -6.14 11.32
CA VAL A 83 -5.63 -5.53 10.26
C VAL A 83 -7.10 -5.82 10.53
N LEU A 84 -7.88 -4.76 10.68
CA LEU A 84 -9.30 -4.84 10.97
C LEU A 84 -10.13 -4.40 9.76
N ASP A 85 -11.34 -4.94 9.66
CA ASP A 85 -12.36 -4.53 8.71
C ASP A 85 -11.94 -4.56 7.22
N THR A 86 -10.97 -5.37 6.86
CA THR A 86 -10.45 -5.48 5.49
C THR A 86 -11.45 -6.04 4.49
N ASN A 87 -12.50 -6.70 4.96
CA ASN A 87 -13.61 -7.20 4.15
C ASN A 87 -14.66 -6.13 3.82
N TYR A 88 -14.66 -4.99 4.51
CA TYR A 88 -15.54 -3.87 4.23
C TYR A 88 -14.93 -2.93 3.20
N ILE A 89 -15.29 -3.14 1.95
CA ILE A 89 -14.79 -2.34 0.83
C ILE A 89 -15.91 -1.46 0.31
N LYS A 90 -15.67 -0.15 0.29
CA LYS A 90 -16.62 0.80 -0.27
C LYS A 90 -16.61 0.73 -1.79
N ALA A 91 -17.76 0.47 -2.36
CA ALA A 91 -17.98 0.52 -3.80
C ALA A 91 -18.94 1.66 -4.16
N THR A 92 -18.83 2.15 -5.38
CA THR A 92 -19.75 3.12 -5.94
C THR A 92 -20.09 2.72 -7.38
N PHE A 93 -21.19 3.23 -7.88
CA PHE A 93 -21.53 3.06 -9.28
C PHE A 93 -20.65 3.96 -10.15
N GLY A 94 -20.16 3.41 -11.24
CA GLY A 94 -19.39 4.14 -12.23
C GLY A 94 -19.62 3.54 -13.62
N TYR A 95 -19.36 4.34 -14.63
CA TYR A 95 -19.36 3.88 -16.00
C TYR A 95 -17.91 3.61 -16.43
N GLN A 96 -17.66 2.43 -16.97
CA GLN A 96 -16.43 2.19 -17.67
C GLN A 96 -16.56 2.86 -19.05
N LEU A 97 -15.98 4.04 -19.15
CA LEU A 97 -15.75 4.64 -20.46
C LEU A 97 -14.75 3.73 -21.18
N GLY A 98 -15.09 3.28 -22.38
CA GLY A 98 -14.27 2.32 -23.14
C GLY A 98 -12.78 2.71 -23.24
N ASN A 99 -11.98 1.89 -23.84
CA ASN A 99 -10.54 2.08 -23.95
C ASN A 99 -10.19 3.45 -24.55
N TYR A 100 -10.00 4.43 -23.68
CA TYR A 100 -9.32 5.66 -24.06
C TYR A 100 -7.81 5.37 -24.08
N PRO A 101 -7.14 5.64 -25.20
CA PRO A 101 -5.70 5.33 -25.34
C PRO A 101 -4.80 6.01 -24.31
N ASP A 102 -5.30 7.06 -23.66
CA ASP A 102 -4.54 7.92 -22.73
C ASP A 102 -4.96 7.76 -21.26
N SER A 103 -5.73 6.73 -20.94
CA SER A 103 -6.13 6.45 -19.56
C SER A 103 -5.21 5.41 -18.89
#